data_aa6177c2ecce9389edd3cb632ea5531e
#
_entry.id   aa6177c2ecce9389edd3cb632ea5531e
#
_cell.length_a   1.000
_cell.length_b   1.000
_cell.length_c   1.000
_cell.angle_alpha   90.00
_cell.angle_beta   90.00
_cell.angle_gamma   90.00
#
_symmetry.space_group_name_H-M   'P 1'
#
loop_
_entity.id
_entity.type
_entity.pdbx_description
1 polymer ?
#
loop_
_entity_poly.entity_id
_entity_poly.type
_entity_poly.pdbx_seq_one_letter_code
_entity_poly.pdbx_strand_id
1 'polypeptide(L)'
;MVLAAWGLFALTFGALHGWIVPRINDWRPELESWATRAVGVPVKVGAIRARTAVAGDGGSAGFLPSLVPAFELTDVRLFDPAGREALHLPSVQASVSVPSLWRLGFEQLVIASPVLDVRRTAEGRIEVAGLDFSGPRPEDNAAADWFFAQTEFVIQNGVVRWTDDLRAQPPLALAALDLVVRNTARSHQFRVDATPP
;
A
#
# COMPACT_ATOMS: atom_id res chain seq x y z
N MET A 1 -15.64 -35.08 -13.36
CA MET A 1 -15.09 -34.11 -12.38
C MET A 1 -14.25 -33.01 -13.03
N VAL A 2 -13.36 -33.29 -13.98
CA VAL A 2 -12.53 -32.26 -14.66
C VAL A 2 -13.37 -31.22 -15.40
N LEU A 3 -14.40 -31.60 -16.15
CA LEU A 3 -15.30 -30.68 -16.86
C LEU A 3 -16.09 -29.76 -15.94
N ALA A 4 -16.48 -30.24 -14.75
CA ALA A 4 -17.19 -29.42 -13.76
C ALA A 4 -16.24 -28.37 -13.14
N ALA A 5 -14.99 -28.75 -12.89
CA ALA A 5 -13.95 -27.81 -12.42
C ALA A 5 -13.63 -26.74 -13.47
N TRP A 6 -13.52 -27.11 -14.75
CA TRP A 6 -13.34 -26.17 -15.85
C TRP A 6 -14.54 -25.25 -16.06
N GLY A 7 -15.78 -25.79 -15.92
CA GLY A 7 -17.00 -24.99 -15.99
C GLY A 7 -17.08 -23.96 -14.85
N LEU A 8 -16.77 -24.39 -13.62
CA LEU A 8 -16.72 -23.49 -12.47
C LEU A 8 -15.64 -22.42 -12.63
N PHE A 9 -14.45 -22.81 -13.09
CA PHE A 9 -13.36 -21.89 -13.38
C PHE A 9 -13.74 -20.86 -14.44
N ALA A 10 -14.30 -21.30 -15.57
CA ALA A 10 -14.73 -20.41 -16.65
C ALA A 10 -15.85 -19.46 -16.21
N LEU A 11 -16.78 -19.93 -15.37
CA LEU A 11 -17.87 -19.12 -14.84
C LEU A 11 -17.37 -18.08 -13.84
N THR A 12 -16.45 -18.48 -12.95
CA THR A 12 -15.81 -17.56 -11.98
C THR A 12 -14.95 -16.54 -12.70
N PHE A 13 -14.17 -16.98 -13.68
CA PHE A 13 -13.31 -16.10 -14.48
C PHE A 13 -14.15 -15.13 -15.33
N GLY A 14 -15.22 -15.62 -15.96
CA GLY A 14 -16.15 -14.80 -16.74
C GLY A 14 -16.89 -13.78 -15.87
N ALA A 15 -17.34 -14.16 -14.68
CA ALA A 15 -17.98 -13.25 -13.73
C ALA A 15 -16.98 -12.18 -13.22
N LEU A 16 -15.74 -12.56 -12.94
CA LEU A 16 -14.70 -11.65 -12.49
C LEU A 16 -14.37 -10.62 -13.57
N HIS A 17 -14.14 -11.07 -14.79
CA HIS A 17 -13.72 -10.18 -15.89
C HIS A 17 -14.87 -9.45 -16.57
N GLY A 18 -16.05 -10.07 -16.66
CA GLY A 18 -17.19 -9.49 -17.38
C GLY A 18 -18.07 -8.59 -16.50
N TRP A 19 -18.08 -8.80 -15.19
CA TRP A 19 -19.01 -8.10 -14.30
C TRP A 19 -18.32 -7.29 -13.21
N ILE A 20 -17.26 -7.81 -12.57
CA ILE A 20 -16.57 -7.13 -11.47
C ILE A 20 -15.61 -6.08 -12.00
N VAL A 21 -14.75 -6.44 -12.96
CA VAL A 21 -13.71 -5.54 -13.50
C VAL A 21 -14.27 -4.24 -14.10
N PRO A 22 -15.33 -4.25 -14.92
CA PRO A 22 -15.90 -3.02 -15.48
C PRO A 22 -16.55 -2.10 -14.44
N ARG A 23 -16.95 -2.65 -13.30
CA ARG A 23 -17.65 -1.93 -12.23
C ARG A 23 -16.79 -1.66 -11.00
N ILE A 24 -15.48 -1.89 -11.09
CA ILE A 24 -14.58 -1.72 -9.95
C ILE A 24 -14.62 -0.30 -9.39
N ASN A 25 -14.84 0.70 -10.21
CA ASN A 25 -14.99 2.09 -9.77
C ASN A 25 -16.26 2.35 -8.95
N ASP A 26 -17.30 1.54 -9.13
CA ASP A 26 -18.54 1.66 -8.36
C ASP A 26 -18.31 1.28 -6.88
N TRP A 27 -17.27 0.49 -6.62
CA TRP A 27 -16.89 0.02 -5.28
C TRP A 27 -15.90 0.97 -4.57
N ARG A 28 -15.59 2.10 -5.22
CA ARG A 28 -14.68 3.10 -4.65
C ARG A 28 -15.11 3.59 -3.26
N PRO A 29 -16.40 3.93 -3.00
CA PRO A 29 -16.81 4.38 -1.67
C PRO A 29 -16.60 3.33 -0.58
N GLU A 30 -16.86 2.06 -0.88
CA GLU A 30 -16.66 0.95 0.04
C GLU A 30 -15.18 0.75 0.33
N LEU A 31 -14.33 0.81 -0.70
CA LEU A 31 -12.89 0.74 -0.55
C LEU A 31 -12.34 1.91 0.28
N GLU A 32 -12.78 3.14 0.00
CA GLU A 32 -12.42 4.32 0.79
C GLU A 32 -12.83 4.15 2.27
N SER A 33 -14.04 3.65 2.53
CA SER A 33 -14.51 3.43 3.89
C SER A 33 -13.74 2.32 4.61
N TRP A 34 -13.38 1.26 3.88
CA TRP A 34 -12.56 0.19 4.40
C TRP A 34 -11.13 0.67 4.69
N ALA A 35 -10.50 1.37 3.74
CA ALA A 35 -9.16 1.93 3.91
C ALA A 35 -9.12 2.94 5.07
N THR A 36 -10.12 3.81 5.18
CA THR A 36 -10.26 4.76 6.31
C THR A 36 -10.29 4.03 7.65
N ARG A 37 -11.03 2.92 7.74
CA ARG A 37 -11.08 2.13 8.98
C ARG A 37 -9.76 1.39 9.27
N ALA A 38 -9.10 0.88 8.23
CA ALA A 38 -7.85 0.15 8.36
C ALA A 38 -6.67 1.07 8.75
N VAL A 39 -6.62 2.26 8.13
CA VAL A 39 -5.53 3.23 8.34
C VAL A 39 -5.82 4.17 9.52
N GLY A 40 -7.08 4.30 9.94
CA GLY A 40 -7.48 5.18 11.04
C GLY A 40 -7.62 6.65 10.68
N VAL A 41 -7.39 7.02 9.41
CA VAL A 41 -7.53 8.40 8.91
C VAL A 41 -8.33 8.41 7.61
N PRO A 42 -9.02 9.52 7.26
CA PRO A 42 -9.81 9.60 6.04
C PRO A 42 -8.95 9.35 4.79
N VAL A 43 -9.39 8.40 3.97
CA VAL A 43 -8.73 8.03 2.71
C VAL A 43 -9.67 8.34 1.55
N LYS A 44 -9.15 8.96 0.50
CA LYS A 44 -9.83 9.20 -0.79
C LYS A 44 -9.03 8.59 -1.91
N VAL A 45 -9.73 8.05 -2.90
CA VAL A 45 -9.14 7.40 -4.08
C VAL A 45 -9.72 8.04 -5.33
N GLY A 46 -8.86 8.53 -6.22
CA GLY A 46 -9.29 9.16 -7.48
C GLY A 46 -9.89 8.15 -8.43
N ALA A 47 -9.18 7.08 -8.75
CA ALA A 47 -9.68 6.01 -9.61
C ALA A 47 -9.11 4.64 -9.24
N ILE A 48 -9.85 3.60 -9.57
CA ILE A 48 -9.45 2.20 -9.40
C ILE A 48 -9.44 1.54 -10.77
N ARG A 49 -8.36 0.85 -11.11
CA ARG A 49 -8.22 0.04 -12.32
C ARG A 49 -7.83 -1.38 -11.95
N ALA A 50 -8.52 -2.34 -12.52
CA ALA A 50 -8.05 -3.72 -12.44
C ALA A 50 -6.94 -3.93 -13.47
N ARG A 51 -5.87 -4.56 -13.04
CA ARG A 51 -4.77 -5.01 -13.90
C ARG A 51 -4.59 -6.51 -13.74
N THR A 52 -4.16 -7.16 -14.80
CA THR A 52 -3.63 -8.52 -14.68
C THR A 52 -2.16 -8.36 -14.32
N ALA A 53 -1.76 -8.79 -13.12
CA ALA A 53 -0.35 -8.79 -12.77
C ALA A 53 0.35 -9.82 -13.66
N VAL A 54 1.13 -9.34 -14.59
CA VAL A 54 2.18 -10.16 -15.19
C VAL A 54 3.28 -10.20 -14.13
N ALA A 55 3.58 -11.39 -13.60
CA ALA A 55 4.70 -11.56 -12.68
C ALA A 55 5.96 -11.04 -13.35
N GLY A 56 6.35 -9.81 -13.01
CA GLY A 56 7.56 -9.15 -13.46
C GLY A 56 8.67 -9.38 -12.45
N ASP A 57 9.78 -9.89 -12.94
CA ASP A 57 11.14 -9.78 -12.44
C ASP A 57 11.39 -10.01 -10.94
N GLY A 58 11.57 -11.26 -10.58
CA GLY A 58 12.22 -11.53 -9.30
C GLY A 58 11.90 -12.85 -8.62
N GLY A 59 12.01 -13.96 -9.32
CA GLY A 59 12.13 -15.23 -8.62
C GLY A 59 11.14 -16.31 -9.03
N SER A 60 11.71 -17.34 -9.61
CA SER A 60 11.13 -18.67 -9.85
C SER A 60 9.92 -18.71 -10.76
N ALA A 61 10.19 -18.76 -12.04
CA ALA A 61 9.25 -19.00 -13.11
C ALA A 61 8.43 -20.28 -12.90
N GLY A 62 7.21 -20.11 -12.40
CA GLY A 62 6.15 -21.04 -12.72
C GLY A 62 5.57 -20.65 -14.08
N PHE A 63 5.50 -21.60 -15.00
CA PHE A 63 5.08 -21.45 -16.40
C PHE A 63 3.58 -21.10 -16.59
N LEU A 64 2.91 -20.66 -15.53
CA LEU A 64 1.53 -20.17 -15.55
C LEU A 64 1.54 -18.67 -15.28
N PRO A 65 0.95 -17.83 -16.18
CA PRO A 65 0.73 -16.43 -15.84
C PRO A 65 -0.03 -16.40 -14.52
N SER A 66 0.53 -15.71 -13.55
CA SER A 66 -0.10 -15.54 -12.24
C SER A 66 -1.44 -14.84 -12.47
N LEU A 67 -2.53 -15.58 -12.35
CA LEU A 67 -3.91 -15.07 -12.41
C LEU A 67 -4.26 -14.32 -11.11
N VAL A 68 -3.26 -13.68 -10.50
CA VAL A 68 -3.44 -12.88 -9.30
C VAL A 68 -4.06 -11.55 -9.73
N PRO A 69 -5.28 -11.25 -9.32
CA PRO A 69 -5.87 -9.96 -9.60
C PRO A 69 -5.04 -8.87 -8.92
N ALA A 70 -4.64 -7.89 -9.70
CA ALA A 70 -3.96 -6.70 -9.22
C ALA A 70 -4.85 -5.47 -9.48
N PHE A 71 -4.81 -4.54 -8.57
CA PHE A 71 -5.53 -3.28 -8.66
C PHE A 71 -4.54 -2.13 -8.64
N GLU A 72 -4.76 -1.16 -9.49
CA GLU A 72 -4.07 0.10 -9.47
C GLU A 72 -5.03 1.17 -8.97
N LEU A 73 -4.64 1.81 -7.87
CA LEU A 73 -5.34 2.97 -7.33
C LEU A 73 -4.53 4.20 -7.70
N THR A 74 -5.16 5.17 -8.31
CA THR A 74 -4.52 6.43 -8.67
C THR A 74 -5.05 7.56 -7.82
N ASP A 75 -4.20 8.54 -7.53
CA ASP A 75 -4.55 9.74 -6.76
C ASP A 75 -5.14 9.36 -5.38
N VAL A 76 -4.39 8.55 -4.63
CA VAL A 76 -4.77 8.18 -3.25
C VAL A 76 -4.32 9.29 -2.31
N ARG A 77 -5.26 9.83 -1.53
CA ARG A 77 -5.03 10.94 -0.60
C ARG A 77 -5.46 10.56 0.80
N LEU A 78 -4.60 10.81 1.75
CA LEU A 78 -4.88 10.67 3.17
C LEU A 78 -5.01 12.06 3.77
N PHE A 79 -5.94 12.20 4.70
CA PHE A 79 -6.22 13.47 5.36
C PHE A 79 -5.95 13.38 6.86
N ASP A 80 -5.41 14.46 7.43
CA ASP A 80 -5.26 14.57 8.88
C ASP A 80 -6.62 14.77 9.58
N PRO A 81 -6.69 14.70 10.93
CA PRO A 81 -7.92 14.94 11.66
C PRO A 81 -8.52 16.34 11.48
N ALA A 82 -7.72 17.31 10.99
CA ALA A 82 -8.20 18.66 10.67
C ALA A 82 -8.72 18.76 9.21
N GLY A 83 -8.72 17.66 8.46
CA GLY A 83 -9.21 17.61 7.09
C GLY A 83 -8.23 18.17 6.05
N ARG A 84 -6.96 18.39 6.40
CA ARG A 84 -5.92 18.82 5.47
C ARG A 84 -5.30 17.59 4.81
N GLU A 85 -4.91 17.71 3.54
CA GLU A 85 -4.19 16.65 2.85
C GLU A 85 -2.84 16.41 3.53
N ALA A 86 -2.68 15.23 4.11
CA ALA A 86 -1.49 14.81 4.82
C ALA A 86 -0.51 14.07 3.90
N LEU A 87 -1.05 13.17 3.06
CA LEU A 87 -0.24 12.35 2.17
C LEU A 87 -0.94 12.18 0.82
N HIS A 88 -0.19 12.36 -0.25
CA HIS A 88 -0.61 12.09 -1.62
C HIS A 88 0.25 10.99 -2.23
N LEU A 89 -0.42 9.93 -2.68
CA LEU A 89 0.18 8.79 -3.35
C LEU A 89 -0.30 8.78 -4.80
N PRO A 90 0.54 9.12 -5.77
CA PRO A 90 0.14 9.20 -7.19
C PRO A 90 -0.35 7.86 -7.75
N SER A 91 0.30 6.77 -7.40
CA SER A 91 -0.07 5.42 -7.81
C SER A 91 0.24 4.41 -6.70
N VAL A 92 -0.75 3.58 -6.40
CA VAL A 92 -0.64 2.45 -5.48
C VAL A 92 -1.12 1.20 -6.22
N GLN A 93 -0.24 0.21 -6.34
CA GLN A 93 -0.59 -1.08 -6.92
C GLN A 93 -0.74 -2.09 -5.80
N ALA A 94 -1.87 -2.75 -5.76
CA ALA A 94 -2.19 -3.75 -4.78
C ALA A 94 -2.51 -5.08 -5.48
N SER A 95 -1.80 -6.14 -5.12
CA SER A 95 -2.12 -7.49 -5.57
C SER A 95 -2.71 -8.29 -4.43
N VAL A 96 -3.67 -9.16 -4.75
CA VAL A 96 -4.35 -10.01 -3.78
C VAL A 96 -4.21 -11.46 -4.19
N SER A 97 -3.91 -12.32 -3.24
CA SER A 97 -3.92 -13.77 -3.38
C SER A 97 -5.05 -14.37 -2.53
N VAL A 98 -5.41 -15.62 -2.78
CA VAL A 98 -6.40 -16.30 -1.96
C VAL A 98 -6.01 -16.28 -0.46
N PRO A 99 -4.74 -16.57 -0.07
CA PRO A 99 -4.33 -16.44 1.33
C PRO A 99 -4.39 -15.01 1.88
N SER A 100 -4.11 -13.98 1.07
CA SER A 100 -4.15 -12.60 1.53
C SER A 100 -5.58 -12.11 1.76
N LEU A 101 -6.54 -12.56 0.95
CA LEU A 101 -7.97 -12.26 1.15
C LEU A 101 -8.48 -12.80 2.49
N TRP A 102 -8.08 -14.02 2.89
CA TRP A 102 -8.46 -14.57 4.20
C TRP A 102 -7.87 -13.79 5.39
N ARG A 103 -6.76 -13.09 5.17
CA ARG A 103 -6.11 -12.25 6.20
C ARG A 103 -6.55 -10.79 6.14
N LEU A 104 -7.48 -10.44 5.23
CA LEU A 104 -7.90 -9.06 4.96
C LEU A 104 -6.71 -8.13 4.64
N GLY A 105 -5.73 -8.67 3.93
CA GLY A 105 -4.52 -7.95 3.54
C GLY A 105 -4.20 -8.09 2.05
N PHE A 106 -3.09 -7.51 1.65
CA PHE A 106 -2.55 -7.63 0.30
C PHE A 106 -1.35 -8.57 0.26
N GLU A 107 -1.18 -9.27 -0.85
CA GLU A 107 0.04 -10.05 -1.11
C GLU A 107 1.22 -9.10 -1.34
N GLN A 108 1.00 -8.08 -2.14
CA GLN A 108 1.99 -7.05 -2.41
C GLN A 108 1.30 -5.68 -2.52
N LEU A 109 1.94 -4.69 -1.92
CA LEU A 109 1.56 -3.30 -2.03
C LEU A 109 2.76 -2.50 -2.57
N VAL A 110 2.63 -1.93 -3.76
CA VAL A 110 3.68 -1.12 -4.40
C VAL A 110 3.21 0.32 -4.48
N ILE A 111 3.99 1.23 -3.91
CA ILE A 111 3.74 2.67 -3.97
C ILE A 111 4.82 3.30 -4.85
N ALA A 112 4.38 3.93 -5.94
CA ALA A 112 5.28 4.60 -6.87
C ALA A 112 5.40 6.09 -6.56
N SER A 113 6.63 6.55 -6.48
CA SER A 113 7.02 7.96 -6.33
C SER A 113 6.29 8.72 -5.21
N PRO A 114 6.15 8.16 -3.98
CA PRO A 114 5.56 8.91 -2.89
C PRO A 114 6.50 10.02 -2.44
N VAL A 115 5.92 11.13 -1.97
CA VAL A 115 6.64 12.16 -1.22
C VAL A 115 6.20 12.06 0.23
N LEU A 116 7.13 11.67 1.09
CA LEU A 116 6.90 11.45 2.52
C LEU A 116 7.58 12.54 3.32
N ASP A 117 6.78 13.37 3.99
CA ASP A 117 7.28 14.32 4.97
C ASP A 117 7.33 13.65 6.34
N VAL A 118 8.54 13.43 6.85
CA VAL A 118 8.78 12.85 8.17
C VAL A 118 9.33 13.93 9.07
N ARG A 119 8.67 14.15 10.19
CA ARG A 119 9.03 15.21 11.14
C ARG A 119 9.22 14.64 12.54
N ARG A 120 10.32 14.98 13.15
CA ARG A 120 10.51 14.81 14.58
C ARG A 120 10.17 16.13 15.28
N THR A 121 9.12 16.12 16.09
CA THR A 121 8.67 17.32 16.80
C THR A 121 9.65 17.70 17.93
N ALA A 122 9.51 18.90 18.49
CA ALA A 122 10.30 19.37 19.62
C ALA A 122 10.13 18.48 20.86
N GLU A 123 8.97 17.79 20.99
CA GLU A 123 8.66 16.83 22.07
C GLU A 123 9.23 15.43 21.77
N GLY A 124 9.90 15.25 20.62
CA GLY A 124 10.51 13.98 20.21
C GLY A 124 9.53 12.98 19.55
N ARG A 125 8.31 13.39 19.23
CA ARG A 125 7.35 12.55 18.51
C ARG A 125 7.72 12.45 17.03
N ILE A 126 7.44 11.32 16.42
CA ILE A 126 7.64 11.11 14.98
C ILE A 126 6.29 11.24 14.29
N GLU A 127 6.21 12.18 13.38
CA GLU A 127 5.07 12.40 12.51
C GLU A 127 5.48 12.03 11.07
N VAL A 128 4.64 11.26 10.38
CA VAL A 128 4.79 10.96 8.96
C VAL A 128 3.60 11.55 8.24
N ALA A 129 3.84 12.48 7.33
CA ALA A 129 2.78 13.19 6.62
C ALA A 129 1.75 13.83 7.59
N GLY A 130 2.20 14.34 8.74
CA GLY A 130 1.35 14.96 9.76
C GLY A 130 0.56 13.97 10.63
N LEU A 131 0.77 12.67 10.45
CA LEU A 131 0.19 11.62 11.29
C LEU A 131 1.19 11.20 12.36
N ASP A 132 0.76 11.15 13.62
CA ASP A 132 1.60 10.77 14.75
C ASP A 132 1.78 9.25 14.81
N PHE A 133 3.02 8.79 14.66
CA PHE A 133 3.42 7.38 14.76
C PHE A 133 4.11 7.05 16.09
N SER A 134 4.17 7.99 17.03
CA SER A 134 4.85 7.81 18.32
C SER A 134 3.90 7.46 19.46
N GLY A 135 2.62 7.34 19.17
CA GLY A 135 1.60 7.10 20.19
C GLY A 135 1.82 5.79 20.94
N PRO A 136 1.71 5.80 22.27
CA PRO A 136 1.84 4.60 23.09
C PRO A 136 0.61 3.67 23.02
N ARG A 137 -0.45 4.07 22.32
CA ARG A 137 -1.69 3.32 22.22
C ARG A 137 -1.73 2.50 20.94
N PRO A 138 -2.22 1.24 20.98
CA PRO A 138 -2.40 0.41 19.79
C PRO A 138 -3.25 1.10 18.71
N GLU A 139 -4.20 1.91 19.11
CA GLU A 139 -5.11 2.66 18.22
C GLU A 139 -4.38 3.76 17.43
N ASP A 140 -3.32 4.33 18.00
CA ASP A 140 -2.52 5.38 17.36
C ASP A 140 -1.56 4.81 16.29
N ASN A 141 -1.27 3.50 16.35
CA ASN A 141 -0.36 2.81 15.44
C ASN A 141 -1.08 1.92 14.40
N ALA A 142 -2.42 1.94 14.37
CA ALA A 142 -3.21 1.08 13.50
C ALA A 142 -2.80 1.16 12.02
N ALA A 143 -2.42 2.34 11.54
CA ALA A 143 -1.92 2.55 10.19
C ALA A 143 -0.58 1.84 9.96
N ALA A 144 0.35 1.99 10.90
CA ALA A 144 1.66 1.34 10.82
C ALA A 144 1.51 -0.17 10.92
N ASP A 145 0.73 -0.66 11.87
CA ASP A 145 0.48 -2.09 12.07
C ASP A 145 -0.16 -2.71 10.84
N TRP A 146 -1.17 -2.03 10.25
CA TRP A 146 -1.78 -2.50 9.01
C TRP A 146 -0.78 -2.53 7.86
N PHE A 147 0.05 -1.50 7.72
CA PHE A 147 1.05 -1.40 6.67
C PHE A 147 2.09 -2.53 6.77
N PHE A 148 2.61 -2.77 7.97
CA PHE A 148 3.61 -3.81 8.23
C PHE A 148 3.02 -5.22 8.31
N ALA A 149 1.70 -5.37 8.36
CA ALA A 149 1.02 -6.65 8.26
C ALA A 149 0.94 -7.19 6.83
N GLN A 150 1.22 -6.37 5.80
CA GLN A 150 1.21 -6.83 4.40
C GLN A 150 2.39 -7.79 4.15
N THR A 151 2.20 -8.77 3.26
CA THR A 151 3.24 -9.77 2.94
C THR A 151 4.47 -9.12 2.30
N GLU A 152 4.24 -8.23 1.33
CA GLU A 152 5.31 -7.44 0.74
C GLU A 152 4.84 -5.99 0.54
N PHE A 153 5.69 -5.07 0.96
CA PHE A 153 5.51 -3.64 0.78
C PHE A 153 6.70 -3.05 0.05
N VAL A 154 6.45 -2.29 -1.01
CA VAL A 154 7.48 -1.72 -1.88
C VAL A 154 7.21 -0.24 -2.08
N ILE A 155 8.23 0.59 -1.84
CA ILE A 155 8.30 1.97 -2.33
C ILE A 155 9.27 1.99 -3.49
N GLN A 156 8.90 2.63 -4.58
CA GLN A 156 9.73 2.83 -5.75
C GLN A 156 9.92 4.33 -6.01
N ASN A 157 11.17 4.74 -6.17
CA ASN A 157 11.54 6.11 -6.51
C ASN A 157 10.88 7.17 -5.59
N GLY A 158 10.83 6.89 -4.29
CA GLY A 158 10.24 7.79 -3.29
C GLY A 158 11.16 8.96 -2.96
N VAL A 159 10.57 9.98 -2.35
CA VAL A 159 11.30 11.11 -1.73
C VAL A 159 10.89 11.16 -0.26
N VAL A 160 11.88 11.17 0.64
CA VAL A 160 11.66 11.39 2.07
C VAL A 160 12.27 12.72 2.46
N ARG A 161 11.46 13.61 2.99
CA ARG A 161 11.91 14.86 3.61
C ARG A 161 11.91 14.68 5.12
N TRP A 162 13.06 14.82 5.73
CA TRP A 162 13.23 14.72 7.18
C TRP A 162 13.40 16.08 7.80
N THR A 163 12.60 16.40 8.80
CA THR A 163 12.72 17.61 9.62
C THR A 163 12.91 17.22 11.08
N ASP A 164 13.94 17.70 11.73
CA ASP A 164 14.23 17.43 13.15
C ASP A 164 14.12 18.73 13.97
N ASP A 165 12.93 19.02 14.48
CA ASP A 165 12.70 20.21 15.30
C ASP A 165 13.36 20.06 16.69
N LEU A 166 13.50 18.82 17.19
CA LEU A 166 14.13 18.58 18.50
C LEU A 166 15.60 19.01 18.52
N ARG A 167 16.29 18.81 17.38
CA ARG A 167 17.72 19.18 17.25
C ARG A 167 17.93 20.47 16.51
N ALA A 168 16.85 21.11 16.02
CA ALA A 168 16.92 22.31 15.17
C ALA A 168 17.92 22.17 14.00
N GLN A 169 17.98 20.96 13.40
CA GLN A 169 18.84 20.68 12.27
C GLN A 169 18.17 21.13 10.97
N PRO A 170 18.96 21.52 9.95
CA PRO A 170 18.42 21.77 8.62
C PRO A 170 17.66 20.53 8.09
N PRO A 171 16.56 20.74 7.35
CA PRO A 171 15.85 19.62 6.72
C PRO A 171 16.76 18.83 5.77
N LEU A 172 16.63 17.52 5.79
CA LEU A 172 17.31 16.60 4.88
C LEU A 172 16.30 16.02 3.89
N ALA A 173 16.72 15.80 2.66
CA ALA A 173 15.92 15.10 1.67
C ALA A 173 16.69 13.91 1.13
N LEU A 174 16.08 12.72 1.21
CA LEU A 174 16.55 11.52 0.52
C LEU A 174 15.74 11.37 -0.76
N ALA A 175 16.41 11.28 -1.90
CA ALA A 175 15.78 11.08 -3.20
C ALA A 175 16.01 9.65 -3.69
N ALA A 176 15.22 9.26 -4.71
CA ALA A 176 15.28 7.93 -5.30
C ALA A 176 15.26 6.81 -4.25
N LEU A 177 14.37 6.95 -3.26
CA LEU A 177 14.20 5.93 -2.22
C LEU A 177 13.49 4.71 -2.80
N ASP A 178 14.19 3.59 -2.82
CA ASP A 178 13.62 2.27 -3.05
C ASP A 178 13.64 1.49 -1.74
N LEU A 179 12.47 1.12 -1.27
CA LEU A 179 12.28 0.34 -0.04
C LEU A 179 11.51 -0.93 -0.38
N VAL A 180 12.03 -2.06 0.04
CA VAL A 180 11.31 -3.34 0.00
C VAL A 180 11.24 -3.90 1.41
N VAL A 181 10.04 -4.15 1.89
CA VAL A 181 9.78 -4.82 3.18
C VAL A 181 9.06 -6.13 2.87
N ARG A 182 9.62 -7.24 3.30
CA ARG A 182 9.00 -8.56 3.20
C ARG A 182 8.73 -9.10 4.60
N ASN A 183 7.46 -9.38 4.85
CA ASN A 183 6.99 -9.86 6.13
C ASN A 183 6.60 -11.33 6.03
N THR A 184 7.21 -12.14 6.89
CA THR A 184 6.81 -13.53 7.09
C THR A 184 6.34 -13.70 8.54
N ALA A 185 5.74 -14.84 8.88
CA ALA A 185 5.28 -15.11 10.24
C ALA A 185 6.40 -15.05 11.31
N ARG A 186 7.66 -15.07 10.90
CA ARG A 186 8.82 -15.17 11.83
C ARG A 186 9.93 -14.16 11.56
N SER A 187 9.86 -13.40 10.48
CA SER A 187 10.94 -12.45 10.12
C SER A 187 10.42 -11.30 9.29
N HIS A 188 11.03 -10.15 9.49
CA HIS A 188 10.87 -8.95 8.67
C HIS A 188 12.20 -8.70 7.97
N GLN A 189 12.19 -8.61 6.66
CA GLN A 189 13.37 -8.32 5.85
C GLN A 189 13.20 -6.95 5.22
N PHE A 190 14.24 -6.12 5.33
CA PHE A 190 14.25 -4.77 4.79
C PHE A 190 15.39 -4.64 3.79
N ARG A 191 15.10 -4.05 2.66
CA ARG A 191 16.12 -3.56 1.72
C ARG A 191 15.81 -2.09 1.44
N VAL A 192 16.81 -1.24 1.63
CA VAL A 192 16.68 0.20 1.42
C VAL A 192 17.84 0.65 0.53
N ASP A 193 17.51 1.27 -0.57
CA ASP A 193 18.45 1.96 -1.46
C ASP A 193 17.96 3.41 -1.57
N ALA A 194 18.82 4.39 -1.36
CA ALA A 194 18.49 5.81 -1.47
C ALA A 194 19.69 6.64 -1.88
N THR A 195 19.44 7.76 -2.52
CA THR A 195 20.47 8.75 -2.86
C THR A 195 20.45 9.87 -1.81
N PRO A 196 21.54 10.06 -1.05
CA PRO A 196 21.67 11.17 -0.11
C PRO A 196 21.77 12.50 -0.86
N PRO A 197 21.51 13.63 -0.16
CA PRO A 197 21.63 14.99 -0.73
C PRO A 197 23.05 15.37 -1.08
#